data_912bf807ed6c93cb06303140867cbf66
#
_entry.id   912bf807ed6c93cb06303140867cbf66
#
_cell.length_a   1.000
_cell.length_b   1.000
_cell.length_c   1.000
_cell.angle_alpha   90.00
_cell.angle_beta   90.00
_cell.angle_gamma   90.00
#
_symmetry.space_group_name_H-M   'P 1'
#
loop_
_entity.id
_entity.type
_entity.pdbx_description
1 polymer ?
#
loop_
_entity_poly.entity_id
_entity_poly.type
_entity_poly.pdbx_seq_one_letter_code
_entity_poly.pdbx_strand_id
1 'polypeptide(L)'
;MRRIAAAIATVTLCAAAPAPPPGAGTGWHEGGWSGVPRARLTPVGEDGATISSRGQGGFLWRFERRPAECLSWRWRVDHGPPPTRLDRRGGDDRAISVTIGFAGWPERASAWQRTQHAVAQANAGGRPLPRAALVFVWGGTGQEPRGFESPYMAGLGRVFVLRTAQAAQGVWKEERVNLPALWRETFGGQVPPVEKIAIAVDSDDTGTRVEARIDAIRFVPCPRPS
;
A
#
# COMPACT_ATOMS: atom_id res chain seq x y z
N MET A 1 5.91 76.12 18.60
CA MET A 1 5.76 74.72 19.10
C MET A 1 5.59 73.80 17.92
N ARG A 2 6.66 73.13 17.49
CA ARG A 2 6.64 72.12 16.39
C ARG A 2 6.48 70.73 17.00
N ARG A 3 5.39 70.07 16.69
CA ARG A 3 5.15 68.61 17.04
C ARG A 3 5.85 67.69 16.05
N ILE A 4 6.84 66.94 16.55
CA ILE A 4 7.50 65.87 15.78
C ILE A 4 6.61 64.61 15.92
N ALA A 5 6.07 64.16 14.82
CA ALA A 5 5.38 62.86 14.75
C ALA A 5 6.42 61.78 14.47
N ALA A 6 6.60 60.85 15.41
CA ALA A 6 7.41 59.67 15.24
C ALA A 6 6.61 58.60 14.51
N ALA A 7 7.04 58.22 13.30
CA ALA A 7 6.48 57.06 12.55
C ALA A 7 7.08 55.78 13.09
N ILE A 8 6.26 54.92 13.69
CA ILE A 8 6.63 53.54 14.09
C ILE A 8 6.49 52.65 12.86
N ALA A 9 7.63 52.22 12.31
CA ALA A 9 7.64 51.20 11.24
C ALA A 9 7.42 49.80 11.85
N THR A 10 6.29 49.22 11.61
CA THR A 10 5.99 47.85 12.00
C THR A 10 6.66 46.88 11.00
N VAL A 11 7.74 46.23 11.43
CA VAL A 11 8.40 45.16 10.66
C VAL A 11 7.56 43.91 10.84
N THR A 12 6.78 43.56 9.80
CA THR A 12 6.06 42.29 9.76
C THR A 12 7.07 41.18 9.40
N LEU A 13 7.45 40.37 10.39
CA LEU A 13 8.23 39.15 10.16
C LEU A 13 7.31 38.15 9.44
N CYS A 14 7.48 37.97 8.13
CA CYS A 14 6.93 36.86 7.43
C CYS A 14 7.66 35.60 7.90
N ALA A 15 7.06 34.85 8.83
CA ALA A 15 7.49 33.49 9.14
C ALA A 15 7.26 32.62 7.89
N ALA A 16 8.35 32.08 7.35
CA ALA A 16 8.23 31.09 6.26
C ALA A 16 7.37 29.94 6.74
N ALA A 17 6.35 29.58 5.96
CA ALA A 17 5.54 28.39 6.26
C ALA A 17 6.45 27.16 6.36
N PRO A 18 6.23 26.25 7.32
CA PRO A 18 7.00 25.01 7.40
C PRO A 18 6.89 24.24 6.09
N ALA A 19 8.01 23.64 5.65
CA ALA A 19 8.01 22.81 4.44
C ALA A 19 6.94 21.73 4.57
N PRO A 20 6.15 21.46 3.52
CA PRO A 20 5.15 20.41 3.56
C PRO A 20 5.84 19.06 3.81
N PRO A 21 5.19 18.13 4.55
CA PRO A 21 5.74 16.81 4.81
C PRO A 21 5.99 16.07 3.49
N PRO A 22 6.96 15.13 3.46
CA PRO A 22 7.19 14.28 2.29
C PRO A 22 5.88 13.64 1.79
N GLY A 23 5.57 13.77 0.50
CA GLY A 23 4.31 13.30 -0.08
C GLY A 23 3.19 14.34 -0.13
N ALA A 24 3.36 15.51 0.44
CA ALA A 24 2.42 16.61 0.27
C ALA A 24 2.37 17.04 -1.20
N GLY A 25 1.17 16.95 -1.81
CA GLY A 25 0.96 17.20 -3.24
C GLY A 25 0.94 15.93 -4.11
N THR A 26 1.35 14.77 -3.61
CA THR A 26 1.27 13.49 -4.33
C THR A 26 0.01 12.67 -4.02
N GLY A 27 -0.81 13.13 -3.08
CA GLY A 27 -1.97 12.39 -2.59
C GLY A 27 -1.64 11.17 -1.72
N TRP A 28 -0.36 10.86 -1.52
CA TRP A 28 0.09 9.76 -0.68
C TRP A 28 0.14 10.13 0.80
N HIS A 29 -0.36 9.24 1.64
CA HIS A 29 -0.29 9.29 3.09
C HIS A 29 0.61 8.16 3.60
N GLU A 30 1.38 8.44 4.64
CA GLU A 30 2.21 7.43 5.30
C GLU A 30 1.43 6.68 6.38
N GLY A 31 1.78 5.40 6.56
CA GLY A 31 1.25 4.55 7.61
C GLY A 31 2.24 3.48 8.04
N GLY A 32 1.93 2.84 9.16
CA GLY A 32 2.71 1.73 9.71
C GLY A 32 1.86 0.86 10.60
N TRP A 33 2.45 -0.19 11.13
CA TRP A 33 1.82 -1.12 12.08
C TRP A 33 2.27 -0.83 13.51
N SER A 34 1.39 -1.13 14.47
CA SER A 34 1.70 -0.96 15.89
C SER A 34 2.84 -1.91 16.30
N GLY A 35 3.83 -1.39 17.01
CA GLY A 35 4.97 -2.17 17.48
C GLY A 35 6.08 -2.41 16.45
N VAL A 36 5.86 -2.06 15.17
CA VAL A 36 6.86 -2.20 14.11
C VAL A 36 7.52 -0.85 13.83
N PRO A 37 8.86 -0.73 13.87
CA PRO A 37 9.57 0.48 13.47
C PRO A 37 9.25 0.85 12.02
N ARG A 38 9.12 2.14 11.72
CA ARG A 38 8.70 2.59 10.39
C ARG A 38 9.81 2.53 9.36
N ALA A 39 9.55 1.83 8.27
CA ALA A 39 10.36 1.89 7.07
C ALA A 39 10.23 3.25 6.37
N ARG A 40 11.22 3.60 5.56
CA ARG A 40 11.19 4.78 4.71
C ARG A 40 10.59 4.44 3.35
N LEU A 41 9.42 4.99 3.07
CA LEU A 41 8.78 4.96 1.76
C LEU A 41 8.67 6.42 1.27
N THR A 42 9.31 6.74 0.16
CA THR A 42 9.32 8.11 -0.38
C THR A 42 8.55 8.12 -1.70
N PRO A 43 7.44 8.85 -1.81
CA PRO A 43 6.73 9.01 -3.07
C PRO A 43 7.63 9.58 -4.18
N VAL A 44 7.45 9.08 -5.40
CA VAL A 44 8.09 9.57 -6.62
C VAL A 44 6.98 9.88 -7.61
N GLY A 45 6.68 11.17 -7.76
CA GLY A 45 5.50 11.59 -8.52
C GLY A 45 4.21 11.09 -7.87
N GLU A 46 3.16 10.97 -8.68
CA GLU A 46 1.86 10.47 -8.24
C GLU A 46 1.75 8.94 -8.32
N ASP A 47 2.57 8.28 -9.11
CA ASP A 47 2.41 6.90 -9.53
C ASP A 47 3.60 5.99 -9.17
N GLY A 48 4.48 6.44 -8.27
CA GLY A 48 5.66 5.69 -7.87
C GLY A 48 6.11 5.93 -6.43
N ALA A 49 7.06 5.11 -5.97
CA ALA A 49 7.74 5.25 -4.69
C ALA A 49 9.11 4.55 -4.69
N THR A 50 10.01 5.06 -3.85
CA THR A 50 11.22 4.36 -3.42
C THR A 50 11.04 3.83 -2.00
N ILE A 51 11.62 2.67 -1.73
CA ILE A 51 11.49 1.95 -0.46
C ILE A 51 12.88 1.64 0.06
N SER A 52 13.12 1.95 1.34
CA SER A 52 14.30 1.54 2.09
C SER A 52 13.89 1.09 3.48
N SER A 53 14.29 -0.11 3.88
CA SER A 53 13.96 -0.72 5.15
C SER A 53 15.12 -1.57 5.68
N ARG A 54 15.17 -1.75 7.00
CA ARG A 54 16.03 -2.73 7.67
C ARG A 54 15.39 -3.10 9.01
N GLY A 55 14.75 -4.27 9.07
CA GLY A 55 14.00 -4.67 10.25
C GLY A 55 12.83 -3.75 10.57
N GLN A 56 12.16 -3.26 9.54
CA GLN A 56 11.13 -2.23 9.64
C GLN A 56 9.99 -2.57 8.69
N GLY A 57 8.81 -2.00 8.97
CA GLY A 57 7.64 -2.16 8.13
C GLY A 57 6.89 -0.83 7.96
N GLY A 58 6.06 -0.74 6.92
CA GLY A 58 5.26 0.45 6.68
C GLY A 58 4.67 0.51 5.29
N PHE A 59 3.89 1.54 5.05
CA PHE A 59 3.20 1.68 3.77
C PHE A 59 2.89 3.14 3.44
N LEU A 60 2.76 3.40 2.14
CA LEU A 60 2.09 4.58 1.58
C LEU A 60 0.69 4.15 1.14
N TRP A 61 -0.28 5.04 1.26
CA TRP A 61 -1.63 4.78 0.77
C TRP A 61 -2.28 6.07 0.29
N ARG A 62 -3.24 5.93 -0.67
CA ARG A 62 -4.09 7.04 -1.14
C ARG A 62 -5.48 6.54 -1.53
N PHE A 63 -6.43 7.47 -1.61
CA PHE A 63 -7.74 7.19 -2.20
C PHE A 63 -7.68 7.14 -3.72
N GLU A 64 -8.45 6.23 -4.31
CA GLU A 64 -8.63 6.11 -5.77
C GLU A 64 -10.06 6.38 -6.22
N ARG A 65 -11.05 5.89 -5.49
CA ARG A 65 -12.50 6.12 -5.70
C ARG A 65 -12.93 6.01 -7.16
N ARG A 66 -12.68 4.88 -7.80
CA ARG A 66 -12.94 4.63 -9.21
C ARG A 66 -13.50 3.23 -9.46
N PRO A 67 -14.14 2.96 -10.62
CA PRO A 67 -14.49 1.59 -11.01
C PRO A 67 -13.26 0.67 -11.01
N ALA A 68 -13.48 -0.61 -10.73
CA ALA A 68 -12.42 -1.61 -10.82
C ALA A 68 -12.11 -1.92 -12.28
N GLU A 69 -10.85 -1.74 -12.65
CA GLU A 69 -10.29 -2.00 -13.99
C GLU A 69 -9.07 -2.90 -13.87
N CYS A 70 -8.33 -3.08 -14.95
CA CYS A 70 -7.00 -3.66 -14.85
C CYS A 70 -6.03 -2.64 -14.26
N LEU A 71 -5.09 -3.14 -13.44
CA LEU A 71 -4.01 -2.34 -12.88
C LEU A 71 -2.70 -2.78 -13.51
N SER A 72 -1.86 -1.84 -13.90
CA SER A 72 -0.50 -2.09 -14.33
C SER A 72 0.49 -1.23 -13.55
N TRP A 73 1.68 -1.77 -13.36
CA TRP A 73 2.83 -1.07 -12.77
C TRP A 73 4.11 -1.78 -13.17
N ARG A 74 5.24 -1.16 -12.86
CA ARG A 74 6.52 -1.84 -12.86
C ARG A 74 7.19 -1.66 -11.51
N TRP A 75 7.92 -2.67 -11.10
CA TRP A 75 8.67 -2.67 -9.85
C TRP A 75 10.04 -3.32 -9.99
N ARG A 76 10.90 -3.00 -9.07
CA ARG A 76 12.26 -3.51 -9.01
C ARG A 76 12.64 -3.68 -7.55
N VAL A 77 13.22 -4.81 -7.23
CA VAL A 77 13.82 -5.11 -5.92
C VAL A 77 15.33 -5.21 -6.11
N ASP A 78 16.07 -4.34 -5.44
CA ASP A 78 17.54 -4.35 -5.44
C ASP A 78 18.07 -5.22 -4.29
N HIS A 79 17.37 -5.20 -3.13
CA HIS A 79 17.59 -6.08 -1.99
C HIS A 79 16.24 -6.44 -1.37
N GLY A 80 16.04 -7.68 -0.99
CA GLY A 80 14.81 -8.16 -0.38
C GLY A 80 15.06 -9.23 0.68
N PRO A 81 14.02 -9.56 1.50
CA PRO A 81 14.12 -10.62 2.48
C PRO A 81 14.31 -12.00 1.82
N PRO A 82 14.84 -12.98 2.55
CA PRO A 82 14.85 -14.36 2.11
C PRO A 82 13.42 -14.87 1.90
N PRO A 83 13.22 -16.04 1.27
CA PRO A 83 11.90 -16.64 1.16
C PRO A 83 11.24 -16.86 2.53
N THR A 84 10.07 -16.26 2.73
CA THR A 84 9.27 -16.33 3.97
C THR A 84 7.89 -16.91 3.66
N ARG A 85 7.18 -17.40 4.67
CA ARG A 85 5.85 -17.98 4.53
C ARG A 85 4.78 -16.90 4.69
N LEU A 86 4.38 -16.27 3.59
CA LEU A 86 3.41 -15.17 3.55
C LEU A 86 1.99 -15.53 4.02
N ASP A 87 1.69 -16.82 4.11
CA ASP A 87 0.42 -17.37 4.58
C ASP A 87 0.35 -17.53 6.12
N ARG A 88 1.38 -17.10 6.84
CA ARG A 88 1.48 -17.20 8.30
C ARG A 88 1.83 -15.86 8.93
N ARG A 89 1.33 -15.63 10.14
CA ARG A 89 1.74 -14.48 10.95
C ARG A 89 3.16 -14.66 11.46
N GLY A 90 3.93 -13.57 11.51
CA GLY A 90 5.32 -13.58 11.99
C GLY A 90 6.27 -14.30 11.02
N GLY A 91 6.03 -14.21 9.74
CA GLY A 91 6.83 -14.81 8.68
C GLY A 91 6.43 -14.25 7.33
N ASP A 92 5.82 -13.08 7.33
CA ASP A 92 5.23 -12.46 6.15
C ASP A 92 6.07 -11.30 5.57
N ASP A 93 7.36 -11.28 5.87
CA ASP A 93 8.31 -10.33 5.30
C ASP A 93 8.29 -10.38 3.77
N ARG A 94 8.28 -9.20 3.17
CA ARG A 94 8.22 -9.02 1.72
C ARG A 94 8.92 -7.74 1.30
N ALA A 95 9.57 -7.78 0.16
CA ALA A 95 10.31 -6.63 -0.36
C ALA A 95 9.38 -5.47 -0.72
N ILE A 96 8.24 -5.79 -1.35
CA ILE A 96 7.24 -4.80 -1.75
C ILE A 96 5.90 -5.49 -1.99
N SER A 97 4.82 -4.80 -1.67
CA SER A 97 3.47 -5.19 -2.07
C SER A 97 2.65 -4.00 -2.57
N VAL A 98 1.71 -4.30 -3.47
CA VAL A 98 0.66 -3.38 -3.92
C VAL A 98 -0.67 -3.91 -3.42
N THR A 99 -1.39 -3.11 -2.64
CA THR A 99 -2.69 -3.48 -2.08
C THR A 99 -3.78 -2.62 -2.71
N ILE A 100 -4.80 -3.28 -3.25
CA ILE A 100 -6.01 -2.63 -3.76
C ILE A 100 -7.15 -2.89 -2.79
N GLY A 101 -7.62 -1.83 -2.16
CA GLY A 101 -8.75 -1.85 -1.25
C GLY A 101 -10.04 -1.48 -1.95
N PHE A 102 -11.11 -2.21 -1.65
CA PHE A 102 -12.43 -2.04 -2.25
C PHE A 102 -13.44 -1.45 -1.26
N ALA A 103 -14.38 -0.65 -1.79
CA ALA A 103 -15.42 0.02 -1.01
C ALA A 103 -16.57 -0.92 -0.59
N GLY A 104 -16.68 -2.09 -1.20
CA GLY A 104 -17.75 -3.06 -0.95
C GLY A 104 -17.28 -4.31 -0.21
N TRP A 105 -18.23 -4.99 0.42
CA TRP A 105 -18.03 -6.27 1.05
C TRP A 105 -18.03 -7.39 0.00
N PRO A 106 -17.23 -8.47 0.21
CA PRO A 106 -17.47 -9.72 -0.49
C PRO A 106 -18.91 -10.20 -0.30
N GLU A 107 -19.51 -10.79 -1.33
CA GLU A 107 -20.91 -11.24 -1.30
C GLU A 107 -21.18 -12.17 -0.10
N ARG A 108 -20.24 -13.07 0.18
CA ARG A 108 -20.32 -14.06 1.27
C ARG A 108 -19.65 -13.58 2.58
N ALA A 109 -19.40 -12.28 2.74
CA ALA A 109 -18.81 -11.77 3.97
C ALA A 109 -19.74 -12.03 5.17
N SER A 110 -19.28 -12.85 6.10
CA SER A 110 -20.01 -13.23 7.30
C SER A 110 -20.16 -12.06 8.29
N ALA A 111 -21.12 -12.14 9.19
CA ALA A 111 -21.27 -11.20 10.29
C ALA A 111 -19.98 -11.14 11.14
N TRP A 112 -19.33 -12.26 11.37
CA TRP A 112 -18.04 -12.34 12.07
C TRP A 112 -16.94 -11.52 11.39
N GLN A 113 -16.77 -11.67 10.07
CA GLN A 113 -15.79 -10.90 9.31
C GLN A 113 -16.06 -9.38 9.38
N ARG A 114 -17.32 -8.98 9.31
CA ARG A 114 -17.72 -7.57 9.46
C ARG A 114 -17.42 -7.03 10.85
N THR A 115 -17.65 -7.84 11.90
CA THR A 115 -17.29 -7.49 13.29
C THR A 115 -15.78 -7.35 13.45
N GLN A 116 -14.98 -8.29 12.94
CA GLN A 116 -13.52 -8.18 12.98
C GLN A 116 -13.02 -6.93 12.25
N HIS A 117 -13.61 -6.61 11.10
CA HIS A 117 -13.30 -5.38 10.39
C HIS A 117 -13.65 -4.12 11.22
N ALA A 118 -14.81 -4.11 11.88
CA ALA A 118 -15.22 -2.99 12.73
C ALA A 118 -14.24 -2.77 13.90
N VAL A 119 -13.78 -3.85 14.54
CA VAL A 119 -12.74 -3.79 15.57
C VAL A 119 -11.42 -3.27 15.01
N ALA A 120 -10.98 -3.77 13.85
CA ALA A 120 -9.76 -3.28 13.18
C ALA A 120 -9.90 -1.80 12.80
N GLN A 121 -11.08 -1.38 12.31
CA GLN A 121 -11.36 0.02 11.97
C GLN A 121 -11.29 0.94 13.19
N ALA A 122 -11.82 0.52 14.34
CA ALA A 122 -11.73 1.29 15.58
C ALA A 122 -10.27 1.51 16.03
N ASN A 123 -9.39 0.54 15.76
CA ASN A 123 -7.97 0.60 16.11
C ASN A 123 -7.08 1.21 14.99
N ALA A 124 -7.66 1.67 13.90
CA ALA A 124 -6.89 2.17 12.74
C ALA A 124 -6.42 3.63 12.87
N GLY A 125 -6.58 4.26 14.05
CA GLY A 125 -6.13 5.65 14.28
C GLY A 125 -6.79 6.66 13.34
N GLY A 126 -8.08 6.50 13.06
CA GLY A 126 -8.85 7.38 12.15
C GLY A 126 -8.64 7.07 10.65
N ARG A 127 -7.71 6.19 10.31
CA ARG A 127 -7.51 5.77 8.91
C ARG A 127 -8.66 4.84 8.49
N PRO A 128 -9.43 5.17 7.43
CA PRO A 128 -10.46 4.27 6.94
C PRO A 128 -9.81 3.00 6.36
N LEU A 129 -10.29 1.81 6.76
CA LEU A 129 -9.85 0.52 6.22
C LEU A 129 -10.78 0.09 5.08
N PRO A 130 -10.27 -0.50 4.00
CA PRO A 130 -11.10 -1.05 2.93
C PRO A 130 -11.86 -2.28 3.45
N ARG A 131 -13.06 -2.52 2.89
CA ARG A 131 -13.91 -3.65 3.29
C ARG A 131 -13.41 -4.99 2.79
N ALA A 132 -12.64 -4.99 1.72
CA ALA A 132 -11.88 -6.13 1.23
C ALA A 132 -10.65 -5.65 0.45
N ALA A 133 -9.67 -6.53 0.25
CA ALA A 133 -8.45 -6.19 -0.46
C ALA A 133 -7.90 -7.35 -1.30
N LEU A 134 -7.27 -6.99 -2.43
CA LEU A 134 -6.35 -7.83 -3.18
C LEU A 134 -4.93 -7.29 -2.98
N VAL A 135 -4.02 -8.16 -2.61
CA VAL A 135 -2.62 -7.83 -2.29
C VAL A 135 -1.71 -8.55 -3.26
N PHE A 136 -0.89 -7.81 -3.96
CA PHE A 136 0.09 -8.33 -4.92
C PHE A 136 1.48 -8.17 -4.34
N VAL A 137 2.26 -9.26 -4.31
CA VAL A 137 3.51 -9.30 -3.53
C VAL A 137 4.69 -9.72 -4.39
N TRP A 138 5.83 -9.08 -4.13
CA TRP A 138 7.16 -9.58 -4.46
C TRP A 138 7.82 -10.04 -3.14
N GLY A 139 7.85 -11.35 -2.94
CA GLY A 139 8.27 -12.03 -1.71
C GLY A 139 7.78 -13.46 -1.71
N GLY A 140 7.88 -14.12 -0.57
CA GLY A 140 7.38 -15.48 -0.37
C GLY A 140 8.27 -16.57 -0.95
N THR A 141 7.86 -17.81 -0.74
CA THR A 141 8.56 -19.03 -1.16
C THR A 141 8.21 -19.46 -2.57
N GLY A 142 7.04 -19.03 -3.09
CA GLY A 142 6.45 -19.53 -4.33
C GLY A 142 5.69 -20.85 -4.16
N GLN A 143 5.56 -21.35 -2.93
CA GLN A 143 4.76 -22.53 -2.58
C GLN A 143 3.39 -22.16 -2.00
N GLU A 144 3.15 -20.87 -1.80
CA GLU A 144 1.86 -20.37 -1.32
C GLU A 144 0.77 -20.63 -2.36
N PRO A 145 -0.44 -21.06 -1.93
CA PRO A 145 -1.56 -21.22 -2.85
C PRO A 145 -1.89 -19.92 -3.56
N ARG A 146 -2.32 -19.99 -4.82
CA ARG A 146 -2.76 -18.79 -5.55
C ARG A 146 -3.93 -18.13 -4.83
N GLY A 147 -3.82 -16.84 -4.56
CA GLY A 147 -4.88 -16.06 -3.93
C GLY A 147 -5.23 -16.53 -2.52
N PHE A 148 -4.23 -16.91 -1.73
CA PHE A 148 -4.43 -17.35 -0.35
C PHE A 148 -4.98 -16.23 0.54
N GLU A 149 -5.60 -16.60 1.65
CA GLU A 149 -6.13 -15.65 2.61
C GLU A 149 -5.01 -14.92 3.36
N SER A 150 -5.12 -13.59 3.43
CA SER A 150 -4.24 -12.84 4.29
C SER A 150 -4.46 -13.23 5.77
N PRO A 151 -3.41 -13.61 6.51
CA PRO A 151 -3.54 -13.98 7.93
C PRO A 151 -3.99 -12.80 8.83
N TYR A 152 -3.98 -11.58 8.30
CA TYR A 152 -4.30 -10.35 9.04
C TYR A 152 -5.68 -9.76 8.73
N MET A 153 -6.39 -10.27 7.72
CA MET A 153 -7.60 -9.63 7.22
C MET A 153 -8.87 -10.48 7.39
N ALA A 154 -8.84 -11.50 8.25
CA ALA A 154 -10.01 -12.34 8.58
C ALA A 154 -10.79 -12.84 7.33
N GLY A 155 -10.08 -13.23 6.27
CA GLY A 155 -10.67 -13.70 5.01
C GLY A 155 -11.14 -12.58 4.06
N LEU A 156 -11.03 -11.32 4.47
CA LEU A 156 -11.37 -10.15 3.64
C LEU A 156 -10.18 -9.67 2.76
N GLY A 157 -9.03 -10.31 2.86
CA GLY A 157 -7.85 -10.05 2.06
C GLY A 157 -7.39 -11.30 1.32
N ARG A 158 -7.01 -11.15 0.05
CA ARG A 158 -6.41 -12.20 -0.78
C ARG A 158 -5.03 -11.77 -1.26
N VAL A 159 -4.06 -12.66 -1.12
CA VAL A 159 -2.66 -12.38 -1.44
C VAL A 159 -2.23 -13.20 -2.66
N PHE A 160 -1.62 -12.52 -3.61
CA PHE A 160 -1.09 -13.09 -4.84
C PHE A 160 0.42 -12.83 -4.91
N VAL A 161 1.21 -13.89 -4.84
CA VAL A 161 2.64 -13.81 -5.10
C VAL A 161 2.85 -13.69 -6.61
N LEU A 162 3.24 -12.51 -7.09
CA LEU A 162 3.56 -12.28 -8.50
C LEU A 162 5.04 -12.56 -8.78
N ARG A 163 5.90 -12.26 -7.83
CA ARG A 163 7.34 -12.57 -7.87
C ARG A 163 7.75 -13.14 -6.52
N THR A 164 8.44 -14.27 -6.55
CA THR A 164 8.99 -14.87 -5.33
C THR A 164 10.18 -14.09 -4.82
N ALA A 165 10.60 -14.31 -3.58
CA ALA A 165 11.82 -13.74 -3.02
C ALA A 165 13.09 -14.10 -3.83
N GLN A 166 13.05 -15.20 -4.57
CA GLN A 166 14.15 -15.69 -5.43
C GLN A 166 14.15 -15.09 -6.84
N ALA A 167 13.14 -14.26 -7.18
CA ALA A 167 13.11 -13.60 -8.49
C ALA A 167 14.33 -12.69 -8.66
N ALA A 168 14.82 -12.57 -9.90
CA ALA A 168 16.00 -11.79 -10.23
C ALA A 168 15.91 -10.35 -9.72
N GLN A 169 16.83 -9.98 -8.83
CA GLN A 169 16.96 -8.63 -8.26
C GLN A 169 17.67 -7.69 -9.26
N GLY A 170 17.51 -6.38 -9.03
CA GLY A 170 18.13 -5.35 -9.86
C GLY A 170 17.48 -5.15 -11.22
N VAL A 171 16.41 -5.87 -11.55
CA VAL A 171 15.74 -5.84 -12.86
C VAL A 171 14.30 -5.35 -12.70
N TRP A 172 13.89 -4.40 -13.52
CA TRP A 172 12.50 -3.97 -13.61
C TRP A 172 11.62 -5.11 -14.12
N LYS A 173 10.52 -5.34 -13.43
CA LYS A 173 9.45 -6.27 -13.83
C LYS A 173 8.16 -5.48 -14.02
N GLU A 174 7.47 -5.76 -15.12
CA GLU A 174 6.16 -5.19 -15.41
C GLU A 174 5.08 -6.18 -15.00
N GLU A 175 4.01 -5.64 -14.41
CA GLU A 175 2.84 -6.41 -13.99
C GLU A 175 1.58 -5.81 -14.57
N ARG A 176 0.63 -6.68 -14.85
CA ARG A 176 -0.74 -6.30 -15.20
C ARG A 176 -1.70 -7.31 -14.60
N VAL A 177 -2.65 -6.85 -13.82
CA VAL A 177 -3.66 -7.70 -13.16
C VAL A 177 -5.06 -7.25 -13.53
N ASN A 178 -5.95 -8.20 -13.70
CA ASN A 178 -7.36 -7.96 -13.96
C ASN A 178 -8.12 -7.98 -12.63
N LEU A 179 -8.31 -6.80 -12.02
CA LEU A 179 -8.96 -6.70 -10.71
C LEU A 179 -10.39 -7.25 -10.72
N PRO A 180 -11.25 -6.94 -11.72
CA PRO A 180 -12.56 -7.54 -11.82
C PRO A 180 -12.56 -9.08 -11.88
N ALA A 181 -11.65 -9.68 -12.63
CA ALA A 181 -11.55 -11.13 -12.73
C ALA A 181 -11.10 -11.74 -11.40
N LEU A 182 -10.06 -11.20 -10.79
CA LEU A 182 -9.54 -11.67 -9.50
C LEU A 182 -10.56 -11.50 -8.37
N TRP A 183 -11.34 -10.42 -8.38
CA TRP A 183 -12.42 -10.26 -7.40
C TRP A 183 -13.47 -11.38 -7.52
N ARG A 184 -13.94 -11.66 -8.75
CA ARG A 184 -14.94 -12.72 -8.97
C ARG A 184 -14.40 -14.11 -8.63
N GLU A 185 -13.13 -14.37 -8.97
CA GLU A 185 -12.43 -15.62 -8.63
C GLU A 185 -12.37 -15.85 -7.11
N THR A 186 -12.10 -14.79 -6.34
CA THR A 186 -11.77 -14.92 -4.92
C THR A 186 -12.95 -14.67 -3.98
N PHE A 187 -13.82 -13.72 -4.33
CA PHE A 187 -14.91 -13.25 -3.46
C PHE A 187 -16.31 -13.50 -4.04
N GLY A 188 -16.40 -13.75 -5.34
CA GLY A 188 -17.69 -13.88 -6.05
C GLY A 188 -18.43 -12.55 -6.21
N GLY A 189 -19.60 -12.61 -6.82
CA GLY A 189 -20.54 -11.50 -6.90
C GLY A 189 -20.09 -10.30 -7.72
N GLN A 190 -20.78 -9.18 -7.50
CA GLN A 190 -20.51 -7.92 -8.18
C GLN A 190 -19.23 -7.29 -7.67
N VAL A 191 -18.40 -6.77 -8.59
CA VAL A 191 -17.14 -6.11 -8.27
C VAL A 191 -17.40 -4.70 -7.75
N PRO A 192 -17.02 -4.38 -6.50
CA PRO A 192 -17.18 -3.03 -5.97
C PRO A 192 -16.16 -2.06 -6.58
N PRO A 193 -16.40 -0.76 -6.45
CA PRO A 193 -15.37 0.24 -6.80
C PRO A 193 -14.10 0.07 -5.96
N VAL A 194 -12.96 0.37 -6.57
CA VAL A 194 -11.72 0.58 -5.84
C VAL A 194 -11.85 1.82 -4.98
N GLU A 195 -11.49 1.71 -3.72
CA GLU A 195 -11.47 2.82 -2.77
C GLU A 195 -10.06 3.36 -2.55
N LYS A 196 -9.07 2.47 -2.51
CA LYS A 196 -7.69 2.79 -2.14
C LYS A 196 -6.68 1.94 -2.87
N ILE A 197 -5.48 2.51 -2.96
CA ILE A 197 -4.26 1.79 -3.25
C ILE A 197 -3.25 2.01 -2.13
N ALA A 198 -2.44 0.99 -1.83
CA ALA A 198 -1.30 1.13 -0.93
C ALA A 198 -0.08 0.39 -1.48
N ILE A 199 1.10 0.91 -1.16
CA ILE A 199 2.41 0.29 -1.40
C ILE A 199 3.00 0.02 -0.03
N ALA A 200 3.45 -1.22 0.24
CA ALA A 200 3.98 -1.57 1.56
C ALA A 200 5.26 -2.39 1.44
N VAL A 201 6.04 -2.38 2.53
CA VAL A 201 7.23 -3.19 2.77
C VAL A 201 7.15 -3.78 4.16
N ASP A 202 7.71 -4.96 4.32
CA ASP A 202 7.86 -5.61 5.63
C ASP A 202 9.18 -6.37 5.68
N SER A 203 9.93 -6.19 6.76
CA SER A 203 11.21 -6.84 6.98
C SER A 203 11.53 -6.96 8.47
N ASP A 204 10.53 -6.82 9.34
CA ASP A 204 10.71 -6.75 10.80
C ASP A 204 10.98 -8.12 11.42
N ASP A 205 10.45 -9.18 10.85
CA ASP A 205 10.68 -10.55 11.32
C ASP A 205 12.11 -11.04 11.02
N THR A 206 12.63 -10.75 9.83
CA THR A 206 13.96 -11.19 9.37
C THR A 206 15.10 -10.21 9.68
N GLY A 207 14.76 -8.95 9.98
CA GLY A 207 15.76 -7.89 10.15
C GLY A 207 16.50 -7.52 8.86
N THR A 208 16.03 -8.01 7.71
CA THR A 208 16.72 -7.89 6.42
C THR A 208 16.65 -6.45 5.88
N ARG A 209 17.72 -6.05 5.17
CA ARG A 209 17.71 -4.84 4.36
C ARG A 209 16.81 -5.04 3.14
N VAL A 210 15.96 -4.07 2.90
CA VAL A 210 15.13 -3.99 1.69
C VAL A 210 15.41 -2.69 0.96
N GLU A 211 15.63 -2.79 -0.34
CA GLU A 211 15.64 -1.68 -1.28
C GLU A 211 14.81 -2.04 -2.50
N ALA A 212 13.76 -1.28 -2.74
CA ALA A 212 12.84 -1.51 -3.83
C ALA A 212 12.32 -0.19 -4.42
N ARG A 213 11.79 -0.28 -5.63
CA ARG A 213 11.18 0.84 -6.35
C ARG A 213 9.93 0.34 -7.06
N ILE A 214 8.94 1.20 -7.13
CA ILE A 214 7.74 0.99 -7.93
C ILE A 214 7.44 2.26 -8.72
N ASP A 215 6.88 2.09 -9.90
CA ASP A 215 6.67 3.18 -10.85
C ASP A 215 5.55 2.83 -11.82
N ALA A 216 5.01 3.83 -12.50
CA ALA A 216 3.99 3.70 -13.53
C ALA A 216 2.71 2.95 -13.08
N ILE A 217 2.28 3.20 -11.83
CA ILE A 217 1.04 2.62 -11.31
C ILE A 217 -0.14 3.28 -12.01
N ARG A 218 -0.87 2.51 -12.82
CA ARG A 218 -2.04 3.02 -13.58
C ARG A 218 -3.13 2.00 -13.71
N PHE A 219 -4.35 2.50 -13.61
CA PHE A 219 -5.52 1.76 -14.03
C PHE A 219 -5.66 1.87 -15.55
N VAL A 220 -5.89 0.74 -16.18
CA VAL A 220 -5.97 0.63 -17.64
C VAL A 220 -7.15 -0.26 -18.02
N PRO A 221 -7.79 -0.05 -19.18
CA PRO A 221 -8.86 -0.92 -19.64
C PRO A 221 -8.42 -2.37 -19.66
N CYS A 222 -9.26 -3.29 -19.17
CA CYS A 222 -8.97 -4.71 -19.29
C CYS A 222 -9.11 -5.19 -20.75
N PRO A 223 -8.29 -6.15 -21.19
CA PRO A 223 -8.53 -6.83 -22.47
C PRO A 223 -9.95 -7.40 -22.50
N ARG A 224 -10.59 -7.31 -23.66
CA ARG A 224 -11.87 -7.99 -23.86
C ARG A 224 -11.64 -9.51 -23.74
N PRO A 225 -12.54 -10.27 -23.12
CA PRO A 225 -12.50 -11.73 -23.24
C PRO A 225 -12.52 -12.09 -24.72
N SER A 226 -11.58 -12.92 -25.14
CA SER A 226 -11.58 -13.55 -26.47
C SER A 226 -12.69 -14.60 -26.55
#